data_1ec9f86dbe505b7b48c58e713f412866
#
_entry.id   1ec9f86dbe505b7b48c58e713f412866
#
_cell.length_a   1.000
_cell.length_b   1.000
_cell.length_c   1.000
_cell.angle_alpha   90.00
_cell.angle_beta   90.00
_cell.angle_gamma   90.00
#
_symmetry.space_group_name_H-M   'P 1'
#
loop_
_entity.id
_entity.type
_entity.pdbx_description
1 polymer ?
#
loop_
_entity_poly.entity_id
_entity_poly.type
_entity_poly.pdbx_seq_one_letter_code
_entity_poly.pdbx_strand_id
1 'polypeptide(L)'
;LSLRRQRQMCIRDSPCIACNRYVKWESLLHRSLEIGADYIATGHYARIMQLPNGRYTIRNSVTAAKDQTYALYNLTQEQLSHTLMPVGDYDKPHIRQIAEEIGLPVATKHDSQDICFVPDHDYASFIAQETGKESMPGNFVDEEGNVMGQHRGLIHYTIGQRKGLGISSTTPIFVRELRPETNEVVLCKSESLFSHDCHVDNINYMAEEKLTEPVRTIGKIRYSHAGAPCTLYPQPDGTLLAQFDEPQRAMTPGQAAVFYQDDHVLCGGTIEKE
;
A
#
# COMPACT_ATOMS: atom_id res chain seq x y z
N LEU A 1 -14.05 19.18 -2.12
CA LEU A 1 -13.36 17.91 -1.88
C LEU A 1 -14.32 16.96 -1.18
N SER A 2 -14.73 15.90 -1.87
CA SER A 2 -15.83 15.04 -1.45
C SER A 2 -15.52 14.26 -0.16
N LEU A 3 -16.56 13.90 0.60
CA LEU A 3 -16.55 12.97 1.73
C LEU A 3 -15.74 11.67 1.43
N ARG A 4 -15.62 11.30 0.17
CA ARG A 4 -14.82 10.18 -0.32
C ARG A 4 -13.32 10.40 -0.11
N ARG A 5 -12.79 11.63 -0.33
CA ARG A 5 -11.38 11.96 -0.02
C ARG A 5 -11.10 12.01 1.48
N GLN A 6 -12.07 12.42 2.30
CA GLN A 6 -11.94 12.42 3.75
C GLN A 6 -11.92 10.98 4.31
N ARG A 7 -12.70 10.06 3.76
CA ARG A 7 -12.64 8.63 4.10
C ARG A 7 -11.30 8.00 3.70
N GLN A 8 -10.77 8.35 2.53
CA GLN A 8 -9.46 7.87 2.06
C GLN A 8 -8.28 8.38 2.91
N MET A 9 -8.38 9.57 3.50
CA MET A 9 -7.34 10.11 4.39
C MET A 9 -7.39 9.55 5.81
N CYS A 10 -8.54 9.07 6.27
CA CYS A 10 -8.70 8.38 7.57
C CYS A 10 -8.33 6.90 7.51
N ILE A 11 -8.44 6.28 6.34
CA ILE A 11 -7.99 4.93 6.04
C ILE A 11 -6.63 5.12 5.39
N ARG A 12 -5.59 4.56 5.96
CA ARG A 12 -4.20 4.70 5.47
C ARG A 12 -3.98 4.00 4.12
N ASP A 13 -4.68 4.44 3.10
CA ASP A 13 -4.28 4.17 1.73
C ASP A 13 -2.87 4.69 1.53
N SER A 14 -2.01 3.87 0.95
CA SER A 14 -0.68 4.36 0.60
C SER A 14 -0.84 5.50 -0.41
N PRO A 15 -0.51 6.76 -0.07
CA PRO A 15 -0.66 7.87 -1.00
C PRO A 15 0.22 7.69 -2.24
N CYS A 16 1.27 6.88 -2.15
CA CYS A 16 2.09 6.49 -3.29
C CYS A 16 1.31 5.63 -4.29
N ILE A 17 0.46 4.70 -3.83
CA ILE A 17 -0.41 3.90 -4.69
C ILE A 17 -1.42 4.80 -5.41
N ALA A 18 -2.06 5.71 -4.67
CA ALA A 18 -3.00 6.68 -5.24
C ALA A 18 -2.31 7.65 -6.23
N CYS A 19 -1.12 8.15 -5.91
CA CYS A 19 -0.32 8.99 -6.81
C CYS A 19 0.06 8.24 -8.08
N ASN A 20 0.52 6.99 -7.97
CA ASN A 20 0.82 6.18 -9.14
C ASN A 20 -0.44 6.05 -10.01
N ARG A 21 -1.56 5.59 -9.45
CA ARG A 21 -2.79 5.36 -10.21
C ARG A 21 -3.32 6.62 -10.89
N TYR A 22 -3.58 7.68 -10.10
CA TYR A 22 -4.38 8.82 -10.57
C TYR A 22 -3.55 9.95 -11.18
N VAL A 23 -2.30 10.14 -10.74
CA VAL A 23 -1.46 11.23 -11.22
C VAL A 23 -0.54 10.77 -12.34
N LYS A 24 0.26 9.71 -12.10
CA LYS A 24 1.27 9.29 -13.08
C LYS A 24 0.67 8.52 -14.25
N TRP A 25 -0.22 7.57 -13.99
CA TRP A 25 -0.72 6.68 -15.04
C TRP A 25 -2.11 7.04 -15.56
N GLU A 26 -2.96 7.71 -14.81
CA GLU A 26 -4.23 8.20 -15.35
C GLU A 26 -4.06 9.58 -16.02
N SER A 27 -3.48 10.56 -15.32
CA SER A 27 -3.37 11.93 -15.85
C SER A 27 -2.14 12.14 -16.75
N LEU A 28 -0.92 11.78 -16.29
CA LEU A 28 0.30 12.05 -17.05
C LEU A 28 0.42 11.16 -18.28
N LEU A 29 0.17 9.85 -18.16
CA LEU A 29 0.22 8.95 -19.33
C LEU A 29 -0.78 9.39 -20.39
N HIS A 30 -2.04 9.63 -20.03
CA HIS A 30 -3.06 10.08 -20.97
C HIS A 30 -2.61 11.35 -21.70
N ARG A 31 -2.11 12.35 -20.94
CA ARG A 31 -1.59 13.59 -21.53
C ARG A 31 -0.38 13.36 -22.43
N SER A 32 0.47 12.42 -22.07
CA SER A 32 1.65 12.08 -22.91
C SER A 32 1.24 11.46 -24.24
N LEU A 33 0.27 10.57 -24.24
CA LEU A 33 -0.30 9.97 -25.46
C LEU A 33 -0.97 11.02 -26.35
N GLU A 34 -1.72 11.97 -25.78
CA GLU A 34 -2.35 13.08 -26.51
C GLU A 34 -1.34 13.95 -27.29
N ILE A 35 -0.15 14.15 -26.76
CA ILE A 35 0.91 14.93 -27.41
C ILE A 35 1.82 14.09 -28.32
N GLY A 36 1.48 12.81 -28.54
CA GLY A 36 2.14 11.92 -29.48
C GLY A 36 3.32 11.11 -28.90
N ALA A 37 3.44 11.01 -27.57
CA ALA A 37 4.41 10.08 -26.97
C ALA A 37 3.85 8.65 -27.00
N ASP A 38 4.68 7.66 -27.32
CA ASP A 38 4.28 6.24 -27.29
C ASP A 38 4.38 5.64 -25.89
N TYR A 39 5.27 6.15 -25.05
CA TYR A 39 5.57 5.62 -23.71
C TYR A 39 5.83 6.73 -22.70
N ILE A 40 5.56 6.41 -21.44
CA ILE A 40 6.17 7.12 -20.30
C ILE A 40 7.28 6.27 -19.69
N ALA A 41 8.37 6.90 -19.25
CA ALA A 41 9.45 6.24 -18.52
C ALA A 41 9.49 6.73 -17.08
N THR A 42 9.67 5.82 -16.13
CA THR A 42 9.73 6.16 -14.70
C THR A 42 10.93 5.51 -14.02
N GLY A 43 11.42 6.16 -12.95
CA GLY A 43 12.52 5.64 -12.12
C GLY A 43 12.08 4.64 -11.05
N HIS A 44 10.98 3.91 -11.25
CA HIS A 44 10.57 2.87 -10.32
C HIS A 44 11.47 1.64 -10.44
N TYR A 45 11.84 1.09 -9.29
CA TYR A 45 12.55 -0.19 -9.20
C TYR A 45 11.55 -1.35 -9.33
N ALA A 46 11.15 -1.60 -10.55
CA ALA A 46 10.27 -2.68 -11.00
C ALA A 46 10.56 -2.95 -12.47
N ARG A 47 10.12 -4.08 -13.00
CA ARG A 47 10.32 -4.47 -14.40
C ARG A 47 8.98 -4.85 -15.03
N ILE A 48 8.69 -4.32 -16.21
CA ILE A 48 7.52 -4.74 -16.96
C ILE A 48 7.88 -5.98 -17.76
N MET A 49 7.01 -6.97 -17.76
CA MET A 49 7.13 -8.16 -18.59
C MET A 49 5.80 -8.49 -19.26
N GLN A 50 5.87 -9.09 -20.43
CA GLN A 50 4.73 -9.69 -21.10
C GLN A 50 4.80 -11.20 -20.92
N LEU A 51 3.70 -11.79 -20.44
CA LEU A 51 3.54 -13.22 -20.22
C LEU A 51 3.18 -13.94 -21.53
N PRO A 52 3.35 -15.28 -21.59
CA PRO A 52 2.98 -16.07 -22.77
C PRO A 52 1.49 -15.96 -23.18
N ASN A 53 0.61 -15.63 -22.24
CA ASN A 53 -0.80 -15.36 -22.50
C ASN A 53 -1.06 -13.97 -23.11
N GLY A 54 0.00 -13.19 -23.40
CA GLY A 54 -0.05 -11.85 -23.97
C GLY A 54 -0.30 -10.73 -22.97
N ARG A 55 -0.58 -11.04 -21.70
CA ARG A 55 -0.82 -10.03 -20.66
C ARG A 55 0.48 -9.43 -20.12
N TYR A 56 0.40 -8.18 -19.75
CA TYR A 56 1.49 -7.49 -19.06
C TYR A 56 1.35 -7.65 -17.55
N THR A 57 2.49 -7.82 -16.88
CA THR A 57 2.61 -7.77 -15.43
C THR A 57 3.87 -7.06 -15.00
N ILE A 58 4.02 -6.88 -13.69
CA ILE A 58 5.20 -6.26 -13.10
C ILE A 58 6.02 -7.33 -12.37
N ARG A 59 7.26 -7.46 -12.77
CA ARG A 59 8.26 -8.32 -12.18
C ARG A 59 9.08 -7.59 -11.14
N ASN A 60 9.47 -8.26 -10.06
CA ASN A 60 10.34 -7.72 -9.04
C ASN A 60 11.62 -7.13 -9.64
N SER A 61 12.10 -6.04 -9.07
CA SER A 61 13.40 -5.49 -9.44
C SER A 61 14.53 -6.45 -9.06
N VAL A 62 15.71 -6.28 -9.64
CA VAL A 62 16.90 -7.06 -9.25
C VAL A 62 17.34 -6.78 -7.81
N THR A 63 16.93 -5.67 -7.24
CA THR A 63 17.23 -5.25 -5.87
C THR A 63 16.02 -5.38 -4.96
N ALA A 64 15.87 -6.46 -4.25
CA ALA A 64 14.75 -6.72 -3.35
C ALA A 64 14.51 -5.60 -2.31
N ALA A 65 15.59 -5.00 -1.78
CA ALA A 65 15.50 -3.92 -0.79
C ALA A 65 14.89 -2.61 -1.34
N LYS A 66 14.82 -2.45 -2.66
CA LYS A 66 14.27 -1.25 -3.34
C LYS A 66 13.06 -1.58 -4.22
N ASP A 67 12.61 -2.82 -4.18
CA ASP A 67 11.45 -3.26 -4.97
C ASP A 67 10.21 -2.40 -4.70
N GLN A 68 9.58 -1.91 -5.78
CA GLN A 68 8.42 -1.03 -5.72
C GLN A 68 7.17 -1.64 -6.36
N THR A 69 7.20 -2.92 -6.69
CA THR A 69 6.08 -3.62 -7.34
C THR A 69 4.79 -3.52 -6.53
N TYR A 70 4.89 -3.58 -5.19
CA TYR A 70 3.74 -3.40 -4.30
C TYR A 70 2.97 -2.08 -4.54
N ALA A 71 3.66 -0.98 -4.82
CA ALA A 71 3.03 0.32 -5.03
C ALA A 71 2.46 0.50 -6.45
N LEU A 72 2.64 -0.49 -7.33
CA LEU A 72 2.30 -0.44 -8.75
C LEU A 72 1.24 -1.49 -9.13
N TYR A 73 0.77 -2.30 -8.19
CA TYR A 73 -0.13 -3.43 -8.44
C TYR A 73 -1.44 -3.06 -9.15
N ASN A 74 -1.83 -1.80 -9.10
CA ASN A 74 -3.11 -1.31 -9.61
C ASN A 74 -3.03 -0.71 -11.03
N LEU A 75 -1.91 -0.89 -11.74
CA LEU A 75 -1.78 -0.47 -13.12
C LEU A 75 -2.56 -1.41 -14.06
N THR A 76 -3.26 -0.83 -15.02
CA THR A 76 -4.04 -1.58 -16.01
C THR A 76 -3.14 -2.15 -17.11
N GLN A 77 -3.68 -3.07 -17.92
CA GLN A 77 -2.97 -3.64 -19.08
C GLN A 77 -2.55 -2.56 -20.08
N GLU A 78 -3.43 -1.61 -20.36
CA GLU A 78 -3.15 -0.48 -21.23
C GLU A 78 -2.01 0.39 -20.65
N GLN A 79 -2.06 0.73 -19.36
CA GLN A 79 -1.04 1.51 -18.70
C GLN A 79 0.33 0.80 -18.73
N LEU A 80 0.35 -0.51 -18.49
CA LEU A 80 1.57 -1.31 -18.52
C LEU A 80 2.18 -1.37 -19.93
N SER A 81 1.37 -1.50 -20.97
CA SER A 81 1.85 -1.57 -22.36
C SER A 81 2.52 -0.28 -22.85
N HIS A 82 2.23 0.87 -22.22
CA HIS A 82 2.79 2.17 -22.52
C HIS A 82 3.81 2.68 -21.49
N THR A 83 4.39 1.77 -20.68
CA THR A 83 5.29 2.14 -19.57
C THR A 83 6.66 1.50 -19.71
N LEU A 84 7.70 2.27 -19.45
CA LEU A 84 9.07 1.80 -19.33
C LEU A 84 9.60 2.05 -17.93
N MET A 85 10.30 1.05 -17.37
CA MET A 85 10.93 1.10 -16.04
C MET A 85 12.42 0.75 -16.14
N PRO A 86 13.25 1.64 -16.75
CA PRO A 86 14.62 1.31 -17.13
C PRO A 86 15.56 1.05 -15.96
N VAL A 87 15.22 1.50 -14.74
CA VAL A 87 16.08 1.29 -13.56
C VAL A 87 15.82 -0.03 -12.85
N GLY A 88 14.77 -0.77 -13.23
CA GLY A 88 14.41 -2.03 -12.59
C GLY A 88 15.42 -3.16 -12.74
N ASP A 89 16.27 -3.09 -13.76
CA ASP A 89 17.34 -4.08 -14.07
C ASP A 89 18.68 -3.74 -13.42
N TYR A 90 18.73 -2.68 -12.61
CA TYR A 90 19.95 -2.22 -11.97
C TYR A 90 19.78 -2.12 -10.46
N ASP A 91 20.88 -2.31 -9.74
CA ASP A 91 20.92 -1.94 -8.34
C ASP A 91 21.13 -0.42 -8.17
N LYS A 92 20.87 0.08 -6.98
CA LYS A 92 20.94 1.52 -6.74
C LYS A 92 22.35 2.11 -6.81
N PRO A 93 23.42 1.44 -6.33
CA PRO A 93 24.80 1.89 -6.55
C PRO A 93 25.12 2.09 -8.03
N HIS A 94 24.74 1.14 -8.88
CA HIS A 94 24.97 1.22 -10.32
C HIS A 94 24.21 2.41 -10.96
N ILE A 95 22.93 2.61 -10.60
CA ILE A 95 22.17 3.78 -11.09
C ILE A 95 22.81 5.10 -10.65
N ARG A 96 23.36 5.19 -9.44
CA ARG A 96 24.09 6.38 -8.99
C ARG A 96 25.36 6.59 -9.81
N GLN A 97 26.12 5.54 -10.08
CA GLN A 97 27.31 5.62 -10.93
C GLN A 97 26.95 6.13 -12.32
N ILE A 98 25.92 5.56 -12.97
CA ILE A 98 25.45 6.05 -14.27
C ILE A 98 25.06 7.54 -14.20
N ALA A 99 24.34 7.93 -13.15
CA ALA A 99 23.92 9.33 -12.98
C ALA A 99 25.12 10.28 -12.80
N GLU A 100 26.18 9.87 -12.13
CA GLU A 100 27.44 10.61 -12.00
C GLU A 100 28.17 10.70 -13.34
N GLU A 101 28.30 9.60 -14.06
CA GLU A 101 28.95 9.54 -15.38
C GLU A 101 28.30 10.47 -16.42
N ILE A 102 26.97 10.59 -16.40
CA ILE A 102 26.22 11.48 -17.28
C ILE A 102 25.99 12.88 -16.69
N GLY A 103 26.58 13.18 -15.53
CA GLY A 103 26.58 14.51 -14.93
C GLY A 103 25.25 14.98 -14.35
N LEU A 104 24.38 14.06 -13.88
CA LEU A 104 23.10 14.44 -13.28
C LEU A 104 23.30 15.01 -11.86
N PRO A 105 22.76 16.22 -11.55
CA PRO A 105 22.93 16.85 -10.24
C PRO A 105 22.24 16.09 -9.10
N VAL A 106 21.38 15.11 -9.43
CA VAL A 106 20.66 14.27 -8.46
C VAL A 106 21.39 12.99 -8.07
N ALA A 107 22.57 12.71 -8.65
CA ALA A 107 23.34 11.49 -8.41
C ALA A 107 23.65 11.27 -6.91
N THR A 108 23.95 12.34 -6.18
CA THR A 108 24.27 12.33 -4.75
C THR A 108 23.06 12.55 -3.83
N LYS A 109 21.86 12.77 -4.40
CA LYS A 109 20.65 13.02 -3.58
C LYS A 109 20.28 11.81 -2.72
N HIS A 110 20.01 12.05 -1.45
CA HIS A 110 19.49 11.03 -0.56
C HIS A 110 18.11 10.53 -1.02
N ASP A 111 17.82 9.26 -0.70
CA ASP A 111 16.51 8.67 -1.00
C ASP A 111 15.41 9.40 -0.24
N SER A 112 14.33 9.74 -0.92
CA SER A 112 13.11 10.13 -0.23
C SER A 112 12.53 8.87 0.45
N GLN A 113 12.55 8.84 1.79
CA GLN A 113 12.03 7.71 2.58
C GLN A 113 10.56 7.88 2.93
N ASP A 114 9.98 9.04 2.63
CA ASP A 114 8.64 9.44 3.01
C ASP A 114 7.79 9.95 1.85
N ILE A 115 6.54 10.28 2.18
CA ILE A 115 5.59 10.83 1.23
C ILE A 115 6.12 12.19 0.73
N CYS A 116 6.38 12.30 -0.57
CA CYS A 116 7.12 13.40 -1.18
C CYS A 116 6.48 14.79 -1.02
N PHE A 117 5.20 14.87 -0.65
CA PHE A 117 4.47 16.12 -0.43
C PHE A 117 4.25 16.44 1.06
N VAL A 118 4.84 15.66 1.99
CA VAL A 118 4.88 15.92 3.44
C VAL A 118 6.35 15.87 3.89
N PRO A 119 7.14 16.90 3.58
CA PRO A 119 8.60 16.87 3.76
C PRO A 119 9.06 16.90 5.21
N ASP A 120 8.22 17.37 6.13
CA ASP A 120 8.48 17.51 7.56
C ASP A 120 7.98 16.34 8.41
N HIS A 121 7.42 15.29 7.78
CA HIS A 121 6.82 14.11 8.42
C HIS A 121 5.62 14.43 9.34
N ASP A 122 5.11 15.65 9.33
CA ASP A 122 3.95 16.06 10.12
C ASP A 122 2.65 15.89 9.30
N TYR A 123 2.23 14.63 9.19
CA TYR A 123 0.99 14.27 8.49
C TYR A 123 -0.26 14.90 9.13
N ALA A 124 -0.25 15.10 10.45
CA ALA A 124 -1.41 15.65 11.15
C ALA A 124 -1.61 17.12 10.78
N SER A 125 -0.54 17.92 10.83
CA SER A 125 -0.58 19.32 10.39
C SER A 125 -0.91 19.45 8.90
N PHE A 126 -0.33 18.60 8.04
CA PHE A 126 -0.67 18.56 6.62
C PHE A 126 -2.17 18.28 6.39
N ILE A 127 -2.73 17.26 7.06
CA ILE A 127 -4.16 16.94 6.96
C ILE A 127 -5.03 18.09 7.45
N ALA A 128 -4.66 18.71 8.59
CA ALA A 128 -5.41 19.85 9.12
C ALA A 128 -5.44 21.05 8.16
N GLN A 129 -4.29 21.37 7.53
CA GLN A 129 -4.19 22.43 6.53
C GLN A 129 -5.03 22.14 5.29
N GLU A 130 -4.93 20.92 4.74
CA GLU A 130 -5.65 20.53 3.52
C GLU A 130 -7.18 20.41 3.72
N THR A 131 -7.60 19.99 4.91
CA THR A 131 -9.02 19.75 5.20
C THR A 131 -9.70 20.92 5.90
N GLY A 132 -8.93 21.83 6.49
CA GLY A 132 -9.44 22.90 7.36
C GLY A 132 -10.03 22.36 8.68
N LYS A 133 -9.73 21.11 9.06
CA LYS A 133 -10.28 20.47 10.25
C LYS A 133 -9.14 20.05 11.19
N GLU A 134 -9.25 20.46 12.44
CA GLU A 134 -8.40 19.96 13.50
C GLU A 134 -8.79 18.52 13.89
N SER A 135 -7.80 17.79 14.35
CA SER A 135 -8.02 16.44 14.85
C SER A 135 -8.74 16.50 16.20
N MET A 136 -9.90 15.89 16.29
CA MET A 136 -10.72 15.90 17.52
C MET A 136 -10.26 14.79 18.49
N PRO A 137 -10.00 15.13 19.77
CA PRO A 137 -9.79 14.15 20.83
C PRO A 137 -10.99 13.19 20.95
N GLY A 138 -10.72 11.95 21.33
CA GLY A 138 -11.72 10.92 21.57
C GLY A 138 -11.25 9.90 22.59
N ASN A 139 -11.92 8.76 22.69
CA ASN A 139 -11.62 7.77 23.70
C ASN A 139 -10.77 6.61 23.17
N PHE A 140 -9.79 6.19 23.94
CA PHE A 140 -9.28 4.85 23.88
C PHE A 140 -10.26 3.93 24.60
N VAL A 141 -10.64 2.84 23.96
CA VAL A 141 -11.51 1.81 24.53
C VAL A 141 -10.85 0.44 24.40
N ASP A 142 -11.18 -0.50 25.29
CA ASP A 142 -10.82 -1.91 25.13
C ASP A 142 -11.77 -2.63 24.14
N GLU A 143 -11.58 -3.93 23.97
CA GLU A 143 -12.39 -4.74 23.04
C GLU A 143 -13.85 -4.88 23.51
N GLU A 144 -14.12 -4.71 24.82
CA GLU A 144 -15.43 -4.70 25.46
C GLU A 144 -16.10 -3.31 25.44
N GLY A 145 -15.40 -2.25 25.01
CA GLY A 145 -15.89 -0.88 24.94
C GLY A 145 -15.68 -0.06 26.21
N ASN A 146 -14.92 -0.56 27.19
CA ASN A 146 -14.60 0.21 28.40
C ASN A 146 -13.56 1.29 28.08
N VAL A 147 -13.78 2.51 28.58
CA VAL A 147 -12.86 3.63 28.37
C VAL A 147 -11.57 3.42 29.15
N MET A 148 -10.45 3.44 28.45
CA MET A 148 -9.10 3.30 28.99
C MET A 148 -8.36 4.64 29.13
N GLY A 149 -8.81 5.69 28.42
CA GLY A 149 -8.21 7.00 28.41
C GLY A 149 -8.66 7.84 27.23
N GLN A 150 -7.96 8.95 26.97
CA GLN A 150 -8.26 9.83 25.84
C GLN A 150 -7.12 9.89 24.85
N HIS A 151 -7.46 9.91 23.55
CA HIS A 151 -6.53 10.11 22.46
C HIS A 151 -6.66 11.52 21.85
N ARG A 152 -5.62 11.99 21.17
CA ARG A 152 -5.55 13.32 20.56
C ARG A 152 -6.13 13.42 19.13
N GLY A 153 -6.86 12.38 18.70
CA GLY A 153 -7.51 12.27 17.40
C GLY A 153 -7.01 11.10 16.57
N LEU A 154 -7.93 10.48 15.79
CA LEU A 154 -7.70 9.23 15.06
C LEU A 154 -6.51 9.26 14.10
N ILE A 155 -6.21 10.41 13.49
CA ILE A 155 -5.13 10.58 12.51
C ILE A 155 -3.73 10.31 13.08
N HIS A 156 -3.58 10.33 14.41
CA HIS A 156 -2.31 10.08 15.09
C HIS A 156 -2.04 8.60 15.36
N TYR A 157 -2.98 7.71 15.04
CA TYR A 157 -2.91 6.29 15.41
C TYR A 157 -2.98 5.38 14.19
N THR A 158 -2.40 4.20 14.34
CA THR A 158 -2.32 3.17 13.29
C THR A 158 -2.60 1.81 13.89
N ILE A 159 -3.34 0.97 13.19
CA ILE A 159 -3.53 -0.42 13.56
C ILE A 159 -2.16 -1.10 13.74
N GLY A 160 -2.00 -1.83 14.86
CA GLY A 160 -0.74 -2.43 15.27
C GLY A 160 0.24 -1.51 16.01
N GLN A 161 -0.07 -0.21 16.16
CA GLN A 161 0.78 0.73 16.90
C GLN A 161 0.81 0.39 18.39
N ARG A 162 2.02 0.42 18.97
CA ARG A 162 2.26 0.20 20.43
C ARG A 162 2.72 1.47 21.13
N LYS A 163 3.63 2.23 20.50
CA LYS A 163 4.26 3.40 21.14
C LYS A 163 3.39 4.65 20.99
N GLY A 164 3.49 5.57 21.95
CA GLY A 164 2.83 6.88 21.87
C GLY A 164 1.32 6.84 22.16
N LEU A 165 0.82 5.80 22.83
CA LEU A 165 -0.58 5.70 23.24
C LEU A 165 -0.88 6.51 24.50
N GLY A 166 0.13 6.74 25.37
CA GLY A 166 -0.07 7.46 26.64
C GLY A 166 -0.91 6.70 27.68
N ILE A 167 -1.10 5.40 27.48
CA ILE A 167 -1.87 4.52 28.36
C ILE A 167 -0.90 3.67 29.20
N SER A 168 -1.07 3.68 30.52
CA SER A 168 -0.36 2.77 31.43
C SER A 168 -1.04 1.42 31.45
N SER A 169 -0.28 0.35 31.19
CA SER A 169 -0.75 -1.02 31.23
C SER A 169 0.34 -1.96 31.72
N THR A 170 -0.02 -2.98 32.44
CA THR A 170 0.88 -4.06 32.91
C THR A 170 1.32 -5.00 31.78
N THR A 171 0.58 -5.05 30.70
CA THR A 171 0.88 -5.84 29.49
C THR A 171 0.98 -4.93 28.28
N PRO A 172 1.78 -5.30 27.26
CA PRO A 172 1.79 -4.54 26.01
C PRO A 172 0.40 -4.47 25.36
N ILE A 173 -0.02 -3.23 25.07
CA ILE A 173 -1.28 -2.95 24.36
C ILE A 173 -0.99 -2.31 23.01
N PHE A 174 -1.91 -2.53 22.08
CA PHE A 174 -1.77 -2.14 20.67
C PHE A 174 -3.09 -1.59 20.15
N VAL A 175 -3.01 -0.73 19.15
CA VAL A 175 -4.19 -0.31 18.40
C VAL A 175 -4.70 -1.48 17.56
N ARG A 176 -5.94 -1.89 17.78
CA ARG A 176 -6.65 -2.92 17.01
C ARG A 176 -7.46 -2.33 15.87
N GLU A 177 -8.22 -1.28 16.18
CA GLU A 177 -9.19 -0.70 15.26
C GLU A 177 -9.29 0.82 15.47
N LEU A 178 -9.59 1.53 14.40
CA LEU A 178 -10.00 2.94 14.44
C LEU A 178 -11.47 3.01 14.07
N ARG A 179 -12.29 3.63 14.91
CA ARG A 179 -13.75 3.81 14.72
C ARG A 179 -14.07 5.27 14.46
N PRO A 180 -14.11 5.71 13.19
CA PRO A 180 -14.40 7.12 12.85
C PRO A 180 -15.79 7.57 13.27
N GLU A 181 -16.76 6.67 13.27
CA GLU A 181 -18.17 6.95 13.58
C GLU A 181 -18.37 7.37 15.05
N THR A 182 -17.63 6.76 15.97
CA THR A 182 -17.68 7.05 17.42
C THR A 182 -16.47 7.83 17.90
N ASN A 183 -15.51 8.12 17.03
CA ASN A 183 -14.22 8.75 17.34
C ASN A 183 -13.47 7.98 18.44
N GLU A 184 -13.37 6.66 18.28
CA GLU A 184 -12.69 5.76 19.23
C GLU A 184 -11.48 5.08 18.60
N VAL A 185 -10.48 4.82 19.44
CA VAL A 185 -9.34 3.95 19.16
C VAL A 185 -9.47 2.70 20.04
N VAL A 186 -9.72 1.56 19.43
CA VAL A 186 -9.82 0.27 20.14
C VAL A 186 -8.43 -0.26 20.41
N LEU A 187 -8.16 -0.60 21.66
CA LEU A 187 -6.91 -1.19 22.11
C LEU A 187 -7.10 -2.68 22.43
N CYS A 188 -6.08 -3.47 22.12
CA CYS A 188 -6.08 -4.91 22.37
C CYS A 188 -4.71 -5.42 22.83
N LYS A 189 -4.65 -6.69 23.23
CA LYS A 189 -3.41 -7.43 23.43
C LYS A 189 -2.83 -7.89 22.09
N SER A 190 -1.57 -8.33 22.08
CA SER A 190 -0.85 -8.73 20.88
C SER A 190 -1.55 -9.83 20.09
N GLU A 191 -2.12 -10.79 20.80
CA GLU A 191 -2.74 -12.00 20.22
C GLU A 191 -3.93 -11.64 19.31
N SER A 192 -4.72 -10.63 19.69
CA SER A 192 -5.90 -10.18 18.95
C SER A 192 -5.56 -9.45 17.62
N LEU A 193 -4.28 -9.25 17.32
CA LEU A 193 -3.85 -8.63 16.08
C LEU A 193 -3.58 -9.63 14.95
N PHE A 194 -3.60 -10.91 15.22
CA PHE A 194 -3.23 -11.92 14.24
C PHE A 194 -4.45 -12.56 13.61
N SER A 195 -4.43 -12.71 12.29
CA SER A 195 -5.44 -13.44 11.52
C SER A 195 -4.77 -14.27 10.42
N HIS A 196 -5.39 -15.42 10.08
CA HIS A 196 -5.04 -16.19 8.88
C HIS A 196 -5.74 -15.64 7.64
N ASP A 197 -6.94 -15.10 7.80
CA ASP A 197 -7.82 -14.71 6.71
C ASP A 197 -7.72 -13.22 6.42
N CYS A 198 -7.67 -12.89 5.13
CA CYS A 198 -7.62 -11.54 4.62
C CYS A 198 -8.61 -11.43 3.46
N HIS A 199 -9.71 -10.71 3.69
CA HIS A 199 -10.68 -10.40 2.65
C HIS A 199 -10.20 -9.21 1.82
N VAL A 200 -10.26 -9.36 0.48
CA VAL A 200 -9.70 -8.38 -0.44
C VAL A 200 -10.69 -8.07 -1.54
N ASP A 201 -10.97 -6.80 -1.73
CA ASP A 201 -11.86 -6.26 -2.74
C ASP A 201 -11.12 -5.38 -3.76
N ASN A 202 -11.84 -4.89 -4.77
CA ASN A 202 -11.32 -4.02 -5.83
C ASN A 202 -10.07 -4.62 -6.51
N ILE A 203 -10.17 -5.88 -6.90
CA ILE A 203 -9.06 -6.67 -7.42
C ILE A 203 -8.63 -6.17 -8.80
N ASN A 204 -7.34 -5.85 -8.93
CA ASN A 204 -6.68 -5.67 -10.21
C ASN A 204 -5.89 -6.94 -10.56
N TYR A 205 -6.34 -7.66 -11.56
CA TYR A 205 -5.67 -8.85 -12.09
C TYR A 205 -4.62 -8.44 -13.12
N MET A 206 -3.33 -8.69 -12.83
CA MET A 206 -2.26 -8.39 -13.79
C MET A 206 -1.92 -9.59 -14.67
N ALA A 207 -1.51 -10.69 -14.05
CA ALA A 207 -1.00 -11.86 -14.79
C ALA A 207 -2.11 -12.66 -15.47
N GLU A 208 -3.29 -12.69 -14.86
CA GLU A 208 -4.46 -13.41 -15.36
C GLU A 208 -5.62 -12.44 -15.62
N GLU A 209 -6.61 -12.84 -16.38
CA GLU A 209 -7.84 -12.06 -16.57
C GLU A 209 -8.72 -12.11 -15.32
N LYS A 210 -8.82 -13.30 -14.73
CA LYS A 210 -9.55 -13.57 -13.48
C LYS A 210 -9.06 -14.90 -12.90
N LEU A 211 -9.08 -15.02 -11.59
CA LEU A 211 -8.91 -16.33 -10.93
C LEU A 211 -10.26 -17.04 -10.86
N THR A 212 -10.29 -18.30 -11.27
CA THR A 212 -11.48 -19.18 -11.23
C THR A 212 -11.34 -20.34 -10.27
N GLU A 213 -10.10 -20.64 -9.86
CA GLU A 213 -9.73 -21.71 -8.95
C GLU A 213 -8.79 -21.19 -7.87
N PRO A 214 -8.68 -21.89 -6.74
CA PRO A 214 -7.71 -21.54 -5.70
C PRO A 214 -6.28 -21.56 -6.23
N VAL A 215 -5.49 -20.52 -5.91
CA VAL A 215 -4.12 -20.36 -6.37
C VAL A 215 -3.17 -20.16 -5.20
N ARG A 216 -2.08 -20.95 -5.17
CA ARG A 216 -1.01 -20.79 -4.20
C ARG A 216 -0.12 -19.62 -4.59
N THR A 217 0.22 -18.74 -3.62
CA THR A 217 0.91 -17.49 -3.90
C THR A 217 1.65 -16.96 -2.66
N ILE A 218 2.40 -15.87 -2.82
CA ILE A 218 2.99 -15.11 -1.72
C ILE A 218 2.23 -13.79 -1.59
N GLY A 219 1.62 -13.54 -0.43
CA GLY A 219 0.86 -12.32 -0.15
C GLY A 219 1.63 -11.28 0.66
N LYS A 220 1.57 -10.01 0.25
CA LYS A 220 2.04 -8.85 1.02
C LYS A 220 0.84 -7.99 1.41
N ILE A 221 0.66 -7.74 2.70
CA ILE A 221 -0.47 -6.95 3.26
C ILE A 221 -0.09 -5.50 3.63
N ARG A 222 1.11 -5.08 3.36
CA ARG A 222 1.65 -3.71 3.48
C ARG A 222 3.00 -3.61 2.78
N TYR A 223 3.45 -2.40 2.48
CA TYR A 223 4.69 -2.16 1.74
C TYR A 223 5.92 -2.83 2.37
N SER A 224 6.09 -2.71 3.68
CA SER A 224 7.22 -3.28 4.43
C SER A 224 7.08 -4.78 4.76
N HIS A 225 5.99 -5.44 4.32
CA HIS A 225 5.80 -6.87 4.57
C HIS A 225 6.76 -7.69 3.70
N ALA A 226 7.42 -8.66 4.31
CA ALA A 226 8.35 -9.52 3.57
C ALA A 226 7.66 -10.41 2.53
N GLY A 227 6.34 -10.62 2.72
CA GLY A 227 5.55 -11.61 1.99
C GLY A 227 5.45 -12.91 2.78
N ALA A 228 4.27 -13.52 2.76
CA ALA A 228 4.01 -14.81 3.42
C ALA A 228 3.21 -15.73 2.49
N PRO A 229 3.44 -17.05 2.57
CA PRO A 229 2.70 -18.03 1.77
C PRO A 229 1.20 -17.99 2.13
N CYS A 230 0.36 -17.98 1.09
CA CYS A 230 -1.09 -18.02 1.24
C CYS A 230 -1.74 -18.70 0.03
N THR A 231 -3.00 -19.06 0.18
CA THR A 231 -3.86 -19.53 -0.92
C THR A 231 -4.95 -18.50 -1.14
N LEU A 232 -5.13 -18.07 -2.39
CA LEU A 232 -6.23 -17.20 -2.81
C LEU A 232 -7.43 -18.04 -3.19
N TYR A 233 -8.57 -17.74 -2.60
CA TYR A 233 -9.86 -18.36 -2.93
C TYR A 233 -10.77 -17.31 -3.57
N PRO A 234 -11.06 -17.42 -4.89
CA PRO A 234 -12.03 -16.55 -5.53
C PRO A 234 -13.42 -16.73 -4.92
N GLN A 235 -14.09 -15.61 -4.63
CA GLN A 235 -15.42 -15.59 -4.06
C GLN A 235 -16.50 -15.32 -5.13
N PRO A 236 -17.75 -15.78 -4.92
CA PRO A 236 -18.83 -15.58 -5.90
C PRO A 236 -19.17 -14.10 -6.17
N ASP A 237 -18.93 -13.22 -5.21
CA ASP A 237 -19.16 -11.78 -5.29
C ASP A 237 -18.04 -11.00 -6.01
N GLY A 238 -16.95 -11.69 -6.41
CA GLY A 238 -15.80 -11.10 -7.10
C GLY A 238 -14.68 -10.67 -6.19
N THR A 239 -14.82 -10.83 -4.87
CA THR A 239 -13.74 -10.62 -3.90
C THR A 239 -12.78 -11.82 -3.87
N LEU A 240 -11.67 -11.69 -3.14
CA LEU A 240 -10.75 -12.79 -2.85
C LEU A 240 -10.63 -12.98 -1.34
N LEU A 241 -10.68 -14.23 -0.89
CA LEU A 241 -10.20 -14.63 0.43
C LEU A 241 -8.75 -15.11 0.29
N ALA A 242 -7.81 -14.38 0.89
CA ALA A 242 -6.43 -14.83 1.02
C ALA A 242 -6.23 -15.49 2.39
N GLN A 243 -6.03 -16.81 2.39
CA GLN A 243 -5.78 -17.58 3.60
C GLN A 243 -4.28 -17.85 3.74
N PHE A 244 -3.66 -17.22 4.73
CA PHE A 244 -2.24 -17.37 5.02
C PHE A 244 -1.98 -18.64 5.84
N ASP A 245 -0.85 -19.31 5.55
CA ASP A 245 -0.44 -20.51 6.30
C ASP A 245 -0.19 -20.20 7.76
N GLU A 246 0.50 -19.09 8.01
CA GLU A 246 0.76 -18.57 9.35
C GLU A 246 -0.01 -17.27 9.58
N PRO A 247 -0.52 -17.03 10.81
CA PRO A 247 -1.31 -15.83 11.06
C PRO A 247 -0.47 -14.56 10.85
N GLN A 248 -1.02 -13.61 10.12
CA GLN A 248 -0.37 -12.35 9.82
C GLN A 248 -0.84 -11.25 10.77
N ARG A 249 0.08 -10.40 11.18
CA ARG A 249 -0.16 -9.37 12.19
C ARG A 249 -0.70 -8.09 11.56
N ALA A 250 -1.77 -7.53 12.18
CA ALA A 250 -2.29 -6.20 11.90
C ALA A 250 -2.69 -6.00 10.42
N MET A 251 -3.53 -6.90 9.89
CA MET A 251 -4.18 -6.70 8.61
C MET A 251 -5.07 -5.46 8.72
N THR A 252 -4.77 -4.45 7.93
CA THR A 252 -5.38 -3.13 8.10
C THR A 252 -6.35 -2.87 6.96
N PRO A 253 -7.66 -2.75 7.23
CA PRO A 253 -8.65 -2.38 6.23
C PRO A 253 -8.27 -1.08 5.51
N GLY A 254 -8.45 -1.05 4.19
CA GLY A 254 -8.07 0.05 3.32
C GLY A 254 -6.63 -0.01 2.82
N GLN A 255 -5.76 -0.83 3.42
CA GLN A 255 -4.43 -1.07 2.84
C GLN A 255 -4.51 -2.02 1.65
N ALA A 256 -3.49 -1.94 0.78
CA ALA A 256 -3.37 -2.89 -0.31
C ALA A 256 -2.94 -4.28 0.19
N ALA A 257 -3.50 -5.32 -0.41
CA ALA A 257 -2.93 -6.65 -0.43
C ALA A 257 -2.45 -6.97 -1.85
N VAL A 258 -1.20 -7.39 -1.99
CA VAL A 258 -0.59 -7.69 -3.30
C VAL A 258 -0.05 -9.10 -3.29
N PHE A 259 -0.41 -9.87 -4.30
CA PHE A 259 -0.11 -11.29 -4.42
C PHE A 259 0.83 -11.56 -5.58
N TYR A 260 1.83 -12.39 -5.30
CA TYR A 260 2.92 -12.67 -6.21
C TYR A 260 2.96 -14.15 -6.56
N GLN A 261 3.17 -14.43 -7.83
CA GLN A 261 3.50 -15.75 -8.33
C GLN A 261 4.94 -15.71 -8.85
N ASP A 262 5.80 -16.57 -8.30
CA ASP A 262 7.24 -16.51 -8.54
C ASP A 262 7.78 -15.09 -8.22
N ASP A 263 8.25 -14.36 -9.23
CA ASP A 263 8.84 -13.04 -9.08
C ASP A 263 8.01 -11.90 -9.72
N HIS A 264 6.73 -12.13 -9.99
CA HIS A 264 5.85 -11.13 -10.59
C HIS A 264 4.50 -11.00 -9.88
N VAL A 265 3.84 -9.87 -10.08
CA VAL A 265 2.52 -9.59 -9.50
C VAL A 265 1.45 -10.40 -10.23
N LEU A 266 0.77 -11.27 -9.50
CA LEU A 266 -0.41 -12.00 -9.99
C LEU A 266 -1.65 -11.07 -10.00
N CYS A 267 -1.95 -10.50 -8.85
CA CYS A 267 -3.04 -9.56 -8.64
C CYS A 267 -2.83 -8.76 -7.34
N GLY A 268 -3.70 -7.81 -7.09
CA GLY A 268 -3.78 -7.12 -5.81
C GLY A 268 -5.10 -6.37 -5.67
N GLY A 269 -5.42 -5.99 -4.46
CA GLY A 269 -6.66 -5.29 -4.14
C GLY A 269 -6.58 -4.54 -2.82
N THR A 270 -7.72 -4.17 -2.28
CA THR A 270 -7.85 -3.45 -1.02
C THR A 270 -8.34 -4.40 0.07
N ILE A 271 -7.68 -4.42 1.22
CA ILE A 271 -8.12 -5.20 2.39
C ILE A 271 -9.44 -4.64 2.89
N GLU A 272 -10.43 -5.48 3.03
CA GLU A 272 -11.73 -5.13 3.56
C GLU A 272 -11.76 -5.22 5.10
N LYS A 273 -12.76 -4.55 5.68
CA LYS A 273 -13.12 -4.73 7.07
C LYS A 273 -14.02 -5.96 7.18
N GLU A 274 -13.67 -6.90 8.06
CA GLU A 274 -14.53 -8.01 8.46
C GLU A 274 -15.83 -7.53 9.10
#